data_791216c8621b1d26d8346717b992ec87
#
_entry.id   791216c8621b1d26d8346717b992ec87
#
_cell.length_a   1.000
_cell.length_b   1.000
_cell.length_c   1.000
_cell.angle_alpha   90.00
_cell.angle_beta   90.00
_cell.angle_gamma   90.00
#
_symmetry.space_group_name_H-M   'P 1'
#
loop_
_entity.id
_entity.type
_entity.pdbx_description
1 polymer ?
#
loop_
_entity_poly.entity_id
_entity_poly.type
_entity_poly.pdbx_seq_one_letter_code
_entity_poly.pdbx_strand_id
1 'polypeptide(L)'
;MNEPTTVLTDYALAAVSIFLGSKLVGTSKLWAVAFLALGLGAVLGGTWHGFCDNDALWKATTLSVGVASFGMVAGSALATTSGALQRLLIGFALGKMAAYCAWMLYHDDFIWVIADTGSALLIVALLHLWRFNGWMLAGVAVSVLAGLAQASGFALHERFNQNDLYHVLQTAAMFLLYRGVKR
;
A
#
# COMPACT_ATOMS: atom_id res chain seq x y z
N MET A 1 23.73 8.84 -6.48
CA MET A 1 22.37 8.24 -6.61
C MET A 1 22.59 6.79 -6.99
N ASN A 2 22.22 5.86 -6.09
CA ASN A 2 22.54 4.43 -6.28
C ASN A 2 21.57 3.74 -7.25
N GLU A 3 20.26 4.04 -7.18
CA GLU A 3 19.21 3.44 -8.01
C GLU A 3 18.30 4.52 -8.63
N PRO A 4 18.75 5.23 -9.68
CA PRO A 4 18.04 6.40 -10.19
C PRO A 4 16.64 6.10 -10.74
N THR A 5 16.43 4.93 -11.34
CA THR A 5 15.13 4.52 -11.88
C THR A 5 14.16 4.22 -10.73
N THR A 6 14.62 3.54 -9.69
CA THR A 6 13.82 3.23 -8.50
C THR A 6 13.39 4.52 -7.79
N VAL A 7 14.31 5.48 -7.62
CA VAL A 7 13.96 6.82 -7.09
C VAL A 7 12.87 7.50 -7.90
N LEU A 8 12.99 7.48 -9.24
CA LEU A 8 12.01 8.11 -10.11
C LEU A 8 10.63 7.45 -10.01
N THR A 9 10.58 6.12 -10.01
CA THR A 9 9.33 5.37 -9.92
C THR A 9 8.69 5.46 -8.53
N ASP A 10 9.48 5.49 -7.46
CA ASP A 10 9.01 5.76 -6.10
C ASP A 10 8.38 7.14 -5.98
N TYR A 11 9.06 8.19 -6.44
CA TYR A 11 8.52 9.55 -6.35
C TYR A 11 7.31 9.75 -7.26
N ALA A 12 7.22 9.06 -8.40
CA ALA A 12 6.02 9.05 -9.22
C ALA A 12 4.84 8.39 -8.48
N LEU A 13 5.06 7.23 -7.85
CA LEU A 13 4.07 6.57 -6.99
C LEU A 13 3.65 7.47 -5.83
N ALA A 14 4.61 8.13 -5.18
CA ALA A 14 4.36 9.06 -4.09
C ALA A 14 3.47 10.23 -4.54
N ALA A 15 3.81 10.89 -5.64
CA ALA A 15 3.05 12.02 -6.16
C ALA A 15 1.60 11.63 -6.50
N VAL A 16 1.41 10.50 -7.18
CA VAL A 16 0.08 9.98 -7.52
C VAL A 16 -0.70 9.63 -6.26
N SER A 17 -0.09 8.90 -5.31
CA SER A 17 -0.75 8.47 -4.08
C SER A 17 -1.17 9.67 -3.22
N ILE A 18 -0.30 10.65 -3.03
CA ILE A 18 -0.61 11.88 -2.27
C ILE A 18 -1.71 12.69 -2.96
N PHE A 19 -1.62 12.86 -4.28
CA PHE A 19 -2.65 13.58 -5.05
C PHE A 19 -4.02 12.91 -4.94
N LEU A 20 -4.10 11.60 -5.19
CA LEU A 20 -5.36 10.86 -5.10
C LEU A 20 -5.87 10.79 -3.65
N GLY A 21 -4.99 10.59 -2.68
CA GLY A 21 -5.31 10.58 -1.26
C GLY A 21 -5.93 11.90 -0.79
N SER A 22 -5.37 13.03 -1.22
CA SER A 22 -5.92 14.35 -0.89
C SER A 22 -7.35 14.54 -1.41
N LYS A 23 -7.70 13.97 -2.57
CA LYS A 23 -9.05 13.99 -3.14
C LYS A 23 -10.03 13.07 -2.39
N LEU A 24 -9.54 12.13 -1.58
CA LEU A 24 -10.37 11.22 -0.79
C LEU A 24 -10.71 11.75 0.61
N VAL A 25 -10.04 12.79 1.10
CA VAL A 25 -10.24 13.33 2.47
C VAL A 25 -11.70 13.66 2.76
N GLY A 26 -12.41 14.23 1.78
CA GLY A 26 -13.84 14.57 1.88
C GLY A 26 -14.80 13.39 1.61
N THR A 27 -14.31 12.27 1.07
CA THR A 27 -15.15 11.14 0.67
C THR A 27 -14.98 9.93 1.59
N SER A 28 -13.73 9.54 1.88
CA SER A 28 -13.39 8.41 2.74
C SER A 28 -12.06 8.69 3.44
N LYS A 29 -12.14 9.11 4.70
CA LYS A 29 -10.96 9.49 5.49
C LYS A 29 -9.96 8.33 5.66
N LEU A 30 -10.45 7.10 5.85
CA LEU A 30 -9.55 5.94 6.06
C LEU A 30 -8.85 5.54 4.76
N TRP A 31 -9.54 5.58 3.62
CA TRP A 31 -8.88 5.41 2.34
C TRP A 31 -7.93 6.57 2.01
N ALA A 32 -8.26 7.81 2.40
CA ALA A 32 -7.31 8.92 2.30
C ALA A 32 -6.03 8.64 3.12
N VAL A 33 -6.18 8.15 4.36
CA VAL A 33 -5.03 7.73 5.20
C VAL A 33 -4.21 6.65 4.49
N ALA A 34 -4.86 5.62 3.90
CA ALA A 34 -4.15 4.56 3.17
C ALA A 34 -3.29 5.13 2.03
N PHE A 35 -3.87 6.01 1.21
CA PHE A 35 -3.18 6.62 0.08
C PHE A 35 -2.04 7.55 0.51
N LEU A 36 -2.28 8.39 1.52
CA LEU A 36 -1.27 9.34 2.03
C LEU A 36 -0.12 8.59 2.71
N ALA A 37 -0.42 7.54 3.47
CA ALA A 37 0.60 6.73 4.13
C ALA A 37 1.46 5.95 3.11
N LEU A 38 0.84 5.39 2.06
CA LEU A 38 1.58 4.77 0.97
C LEU A 38 2.46 5.80 0.24
N GLY A 39 1.92 7.00 -0.04
CA GLY A 39 2.68 8.08 -0.65
C GLY A 39 3.86 8.53 0.21
N LEU A 40 3.69 8.61 1.53
CA LEU A 40 4.78 8.88 2.48
C LEU A 40 5.83 7.76 2.42
N GLY A 41 5.41 6.50 2.47
CA GLY A 41 6.30 5.36 2.34
C GLY A 41 7.11 5.40 1.05
N ALA A 42 6.50 5.76 -0.08
CA ALA A 42 7.19 5.89 -1.36
C ALA A 42 8.17 7.08 -1.38
N VAL A 43 7.86 8.22 -0.74
CA VAL A 43 8.85 9.32 -0.58
C VAL A 43 10.07 8.83 0.21
N LEU A 44 9.82 8.17 1.34
CA LEU A 44 10.89 7.71 2.24
C LEU A 44 11.72 6.60 1.58
N GLY A 45 11.07 5.64 0.91
CA GLY A 45 11.72 4.55 0.17
C GLY A 45 12.59 5.07 -0.97
N GLY A 46 12.06 5.96 -1.81
CA GLY A 46 12.82 6.59 -2.88
C GLY A 46 14.03 7.40 -2.37
N THR A 47 13.86 8.05 -1.22
CA THR A 47 14.97 8.75 -0.56
C THR A 47 16.03 7.76 -0.06
N TRP A 48 15.60 6.65 0.52
CA TRP A 48 16.51 5.58 0.97
C TRP A 48 17.29 4.98 -0.21
N HIS A 49 16.61 4.60 -1.29
CA HIS A 49 17.23 4.04 -2.50
C HIS A 49 18.21 4.98 -3.18
N GLY A 50 17.95 6.28 -3.14
CA GLY A 50 18.73 7.24 -3.90
C GLY A 50 19.86 7.93 -3.16
N PHE A 51 19.64 8.28 -1.89
CA PHE A 51 20.43 9.30 -1.23
C PHE A 51 20.95 8.92 0.15
N CYS A 52 20.25 8.07 0.89
CA CYS A 52 20.52 7.88 2.29
C CYS A 52 20.16 6.47 2.75
N ASP A 53 21.12 5.56 2.71
CA ASP A 53 20.99 4.22 3.30
C ASP A 53 21.04 4.33 4.83
N ASN A 54 19.85 4.48 5.45
CA ASN A 54 19.69 4.72 6.87
C ASN A 54 18.55 3.85 7.43
N ASP A 55 18.83 3.10 8.50
CA ASP A 55 17.89 2.18 9.12
C ASP A 55 16.59 2.87 9.60
N ALA A 56 16.70 4.09 10.16
CA ALA A 56 15.54 4.83 10.62
C ALA A 56 14.61 5.21 9.46
N LEU A 57 15.18 5.56 8.30
CA LEU A 57 14.42 5.88 7.10
C LEU A 57 13.73 4.63 6.54
N TRP A 58 14.42 3.48 6.52
CA TRP A 58 13.84 2.21 6.16
C TRP A 58 12.69 1.80 7.08
N LYS A 59 12.89 1.91 8.41
CA LYS A 59 11.82 1.68 9.39
C LYS A 59 10.61 2.58 9.15
N ALA A 60 10.82 3.87 8.95
CA ALA A 60 9.74 4.81 8.67
C ALA A 60 8.99 4.45 7.37
N THR A 61 9.70 4.00 6.33
CA THR A 61 9.13 3.49 5.07
C THR A 61 8.18 2.32 5.35
N THR A 62 8.67 1.27 5.99
CA THR A 62 7.90 0.04 6.24
C THR A 62 6.72 0.27 7.19
N LEU A 63 6.90 1.07 8.25
CA LEU A 63 5.81 1.43 9.17
C LEU A 63 4.70 2.23 8.47
N SER A 64 5.05 3.10 7.52
CA SER A 64 4.05 3.83 6.72
C SER A 64 3.17 2.88 5.91
N VAL A 65 3.72 1.78 5.38
CA VAL A 65 2.94 0.76 4.66
C VAL A 65 1.98 0.03 5.59
N GLY A 66 2.36 -0.23 6.85
CA GLY A 66 1.45 -0.78 7.86
C GLY A 66 0.23 0.11 8.12
N VAL A 67 0.45 1.43 8.18
CA VAL A 67 -0.65 2.41 8.29
C VAL A 67 -1.53 2.39 7.03
N ALA A 68 -0.93 2.23 5.85
CA ALA A 68 -1.70 2.10 4.60
C ALA A 68 -2.58 0.83 4.62
N SER A 69 -2.03 -0.31 5.05
CA SER A 69 -2.78 -1.56 5.23
C SER A 69 -3.97 -1.41 6.17
N PHE A 70 -3.79 -0.74 7.32
CA PHE A 70 -4.88 -0.42 8.23
C PHE A 70 -5.97 0.40 7.54
N GLY A 71 -5.59 1.49 6.86
CA GLY A 71 -6.52 2.37 6.17
C GLY A 71 -7.35 1.66 5.11
N MET A 72 -6.74 0.74 4.35
CA MET A 72 -7.42 -0.09 3.34
C MET A 72 -8.48 -1.01 3.95
N VAL A 73 -8.13 -1.77 4.99
CA VAL A 73 -9.05 -2.72 5.64
C VAL A 73 -10.17 -1.98 6.36
N ALA A 74 -9.83 -0.99 7.19
CA ALA A 74 -10.81 -0.23 7.96
C ALA A 74 -11.73 0.61 7.05
N GLY A 75 -11.18 1.20 5.98
CA GLY A 75 -11.95 1.94 4.99
C GLY A 75 -12.92 1.05 4.21
N SER A 76 -12.48 -0.16 3.84
CA SER A 76 -13.36 -1.16 3.21
C SER A 76 -14.43 -1.67 4.15
N ALA A 77 -14.09 -1.93 5.42
CA ALA A 77 -15.07 -2.34 6.43
C ALA A 77 -16.18 -1.29 6.60
N LEU A 78 -15.81 0.01 6.67
CA LEU A 78 -16.80 1.09 6.73
C LEU A 78 -17.71 1.15 5.50
N ALA A 79 -17.18 0.88 4.31
CA ALA A 79 -17.92 0.96 3.07
C ALA A 79 -18.85 -0.25 2.82
N THR A 80 -18.52 -1.42 3.36
CA THR A 80 -19.17 -2.68 2.98
C THR A 80 -19.95 -3.37 4.09
N THR A 81 -19.68 -3.03 5.35
CA THR A 81 -20.29 -3.69 6.53
C THR A 81 -20.88 -2.68 7.50
N SER A 82 -21.62 -3.18 8.50
CA SER A 82 -22.23 -2.34 9.55
C SER A 82 -22.30 -3.10 10.89
N GLY A 83 -22.62 -2.38 11.96
CA GLY A 83 -22.89 -2.95 13.28
C GLY A 83 -21.67 -3.62 13.92
N ALA A 84 -21.88 -4.81 14.48
CA ALA A 84 -20.85 -5.54 15.23
C ALA A 84 -19.70 -6.01 14.32
N LEU A 85 -20.02 -6.48 13.11
CA LEU A 85 -19.01 -6.94 12.13
C LEU A 85 -18.07 -5.82 11.73
N GLN A 86 -18.61 -4.61 11.48
CA GLN A 86 -17.79 -3.44 11.13
C GLN A 86 -16.80 -3.11 12.26
N ARG A 87 -17.28 -3.07 13.51
CA ARG A 87 -16.42 -2.81 14.67
C ARG A 87 -15.34 -3.88 14.85
N LEU A 88 -15.71 -5.16 14.65
CA LEU A 88 -14.77 -6.27 14.73
C LEU A 88 -13.66 -6.15 13.67
N LEU A 89 -14.02 -5.85 12.41
CA LEU A 89 -13.05 -5.69 11.32
C LEU A 89 -12.12 -4.50 11.52
N ILE A 90 -12.63 -3.38 12.03
CA ILE A 90 -11.81 -2.20 12.36
C ILE A 90 -10.88 -2.52 13.53
N GLY A 91 -11.38 -3.18 14.58
CA GLY A 91 -10.57 -3.62 15.71
C GLY A 91 -9.48 -4.60 15.30
N PHE A 92 -9.82 -5.56 14.41
CA PHE A 92 -8.85 -6.48 13.82
C PHE A 92 -7.78 -5.74 13.01
N ALA A 93 -8.18 -4.78 12.15
CA ALA A 93 -7.24 -3.99 11.36
C ALA A 93 -6.27 -3.19 12.25
N LEU A 94 -6.77 -2.62 13.34
CA LEU A 94 -5.94 -1.90 14.31
C LEU A 94 -4.96 -2.84 15.03
N GLY A 95 -5.44 -4.00 15.50
CA GLY A 95 -4.60 -5.03 16.14
C GLY A 95 -3.53 -5.57 15.20
N LYS A 96 -3.90 -5.84 13.92
CA LYS A 96 -2.98 -6.25 12.86
C LYS A 96 -1.88 -5.21 12.63
N MET A 97 -2.27 -3.93 12.50
CA MET A 97 -1.30 -2.83 12.34
C MET A 97 -0.36 -2.73 13.55
N ALA A 98 -0.89 -2.79 14.77
CA ALA A 98 -0.07 -2.73 15.99
C ALA A 98 0.93 -3.90 16.07
N ALA A 99 0.48 -5.12 15.75
CA ALA A 99 1.34 -6.31 15.72
C ALA A 99 2.42 -6.20 14.63
N TYR A 100 2.05 -5.76 13.44
CA TYR A 100 2.99 -5.52 12.35
C TYR A 100 4.03 -4.45 12.71
N CYS A 101 3.59 -3.30 13.22
CA CYS A 101 4.50 -2.24 13.62
C CYS A 101 5.47 -2.69 14.73
N ALA A 102 4.97 -3.40 15.75
CA ALA A 102 5.81 -3.96 16.80
C ALA A 102 6.83 -4.96 16.24
N TRP A 103 6.43 -5.81 15.28
CA TRP A 103 7.31 -6.75 14.63
C TRP A 103 8.41 -6.06 13.83
N MET A 104 8.04 -5.06 13.01
CA MET A 104 8.95 -4.32 12.13
C MET A 104 9.95 -3.44 12.89
N LEU A 105 9.75 -3.14 14.16
CA LEU A 105 10.77 -2.47 14.98
C LEU A 105 12.04 -3.32 15.15
N TYR A 106 11.92 -4.64 15.06
CA TYR A 106 13.02 -5.60 15.29
C TYR A 106 13.42 -6.38 14.03
N HIS A 107 12.66 -6.25 12.92
CA HIS A 107 12.88 -6.99 11.68
C HIS A 107 12.90 -6.02 10.50
N ASP A 108 13.76 -6.31 9.49
CA ASP A 108 13.98 -5.43 8.33
C ASP A 108 13.59 -6.08 7.00
N ASP A 109 13.26 -7.37 7.01
CA ASP A 109 12.91 -8.11 5.81
C ASP A 109 11.62 -7.60 5.17
N PHE A 110 11.71 -7.22 3.90
CA PHE A 110 10.58 -6.73 3.12
C PHE A 110 9.47 -7.78 2.91
N ILE A 111 9.77 -9.06 3.12
CA ILE A 111 8.77 -10.15 3.07
C ILE A 111 7.62 -9.91 4.06
N TRP A 112 7.88 -9.30 5.21
CA TRP A 112 6.86 -8.96 6.20
C TRP A 112 5.93 -7.85 5.72
N VAL A 113 6.46 -6.90 4.95
CA VAL A 113 5.68 -5.85 4.27
C VAL A 113 4.73 -6.49 3.25
N ILE A 114 5.24 -7.43 2.44
CA ILE A 114 4.44 -8.15 1.45
C ILE A 114 3.35 -8.98 2.14
N ALA A 115 3.67 -9.69 3.23
CA ALA A 115 2.71 -10.50 3.97
C ALA A 115 1.60 -9.64 4.62
N ASP A 116 1.98 -8.52 5.23
CA ASP A 116 1.04 -7.56 5.83
C ASP A 116 0.09 -6.98 4.78
N THR A 117 0.65 -6.45 3.69
CA THR A 117 -0.12 -5.85 2.61
C THR A 117 -0.96 -6.89 1.86
N GLY A 118 -0.41 -8.07 1.59
CA GLY A 118 -1.12 -9.17 0.94
C GLY A 118 -2.34 -9.63 1.73
N SER A 119 -2.21 -9.75 3.06
CA SER A 119 -3.35 -10.08 3.93
C SER A 119 -4.41 -8.97 3.95
N ALA A 120 -4.01 -7.70 3.92
CA ALA A 120 -4.94 -6.57 3.81
C ALA A 120 -5.68 -6.59 2.47
N LEU A 121 -4.97 -6.79 1.36
CA LEU A 121 -5.56 -6.89 0.02
C LEU A 121 -6.56 -8.05 -0.09
N LEU A 122 -6.26 -9.20 0.54
CA LEU A 122 -7.19 -10.34 0.59
C LEU A 122 -8.49 -9.96 1.30
N ILE A 123 -8.41 -9.30 2.45
CA ILE A 123 -9.60 -8.85 3.20
C ILE A 123 -10.39 -7.82 2.37
N VAL A 124 -9.72 -6.85 1.76
CA VAL A 124 -10.34 -5.87 0.86
C VAL A 124 -11.05 -6.57 -0.30
N ALA A 125 -10.40 -7.55 -0.94
CA ALA A 125 -11.00 -8.32 -2.01
C ALA A 125 -12.27 -9.04 -1.57
N LEU A 126 -12.24 -9.76 -0.44
CA LEU A 126 -13.40 -10.49 0.10
C LEU A 126 -14.58 -9.55 0.40
N LEU A 127 -14.32 -8.40 1.03
CA LEU A 127 -15.33 -7.41 1.34
C LEU A 127 -15.97 -6.80 0.09
N HIS A 128 -15.16 -6.49 -0.92
CA HIS A 128 -15.64 -5.88 -2.16
C HIS A 128 -16.15 -6.90 -3.19
N LEU A 129 -15.82 -8.18 -3.05
CA LEU A 129 -16.45 -9.27 -3.79
C LEU A 129 -17.92 -9.44 -3.34
N TRP A 130 -18.17 -9.40 -2.03
CA TRP A 130 -19.53 -9.45 -1.46
C TRP A 130 -20.42 -8.30 -1.94
N ARG A 131 -19.88 -7.09 -2.10
CA ARG A 131 -20.61 -5.90 -2.57
C ARG A 131 -20.43 -5.61 -4.06
N PHE A 132 -19.70 -6.45 -4.76
CA PHE A 132 -19.32 -6.35 -6.17
C PHE A 132 -18.88 -4.94 -6.60
N ASN A 133 -17.66 -4.59 -6.25
CA ASN A 133 -17.00 -3.37 -6.72
C ASN A 133 -15.85 -3.74 -7.67
N GLY A 134 -16.15 -3.79 -8.98
CA GLY A 134 -15.18 -4.24 -9.99
C GLY A 134 -13.91 -3.38 -10.06
N TRP A 135 -13.99 -2.06 -9.82
CA TRP A 135 -12.81 -1.20 -9.79
C TRP A 135 -11.90 -1.51 -8.61
N MET A 136 -12.49 -1.75 -7.44
CA MET A 136 -11.72 -2.13 -6.25
C MET A 136 -11.06 -3.48 -6.47
N LEU A 137 -11.78 -4.48 -6.99
CA LEU A 137 -11.23 -5.81 -7.27
C LEU A 137 -10.11 -5.76 -8.33
N ALA A 138 -10.26 -4.95 -9.37
CA ALA A 138 -9.21 -4.73 -10.36
C ALA A 138 -7.97 -4.08 -9.73
N GLY A 139 -8.16 -3.07 -8.88
CA GLY A 139 -7.06 -2.44 -8.14
C GLY A 139 -6.33 -3.42 -7.23
N VAL A 140 -7.07 -4.25 -6.49
CA VAL A 140 -6.48 -5.32 -5.67
C VAL A 140 -5.69 -6.32 -6.54
N ALA A 141 -6.25 -6.76 -7.67
CA ALA A 141 -5.58 -7.71 -8.55
C ALA A 141 -4.25 -7.14 -9.10
N VAL A 142 -4.23 -5.87 -9.52
CA VAL A 142 -3.00 -5.21 -9.99
C VAL A 142 -2.01 -5.00 -8.84
N SER A 143 -2.47 -4.67 -7.61
CA SER A 143 -1.58 -4.59 -6.44
C SER A 143 -0.97 -5.95 -6.08
N VAL A 144 -1.72 -7.04 -6.20
CA VAL A 144 -1.19 -8.40 -6.00
C VAL A 144 -0.14 -8.72 -7.06
N LEU A 145 -0.39 -8.39 -8.34
CA LEU A 145 0.60 -8.56 -9.42
C LEU A 145 1.87 -7.74 -9.15
N ALA A 146 1.74 -6.52 -8.63
CA ALA A 146 2.87 -5.71 -8.22
C ALA A 146 3.69 -6.40 -7.12
N GLY A 147 3.04 -6.90 -6.07
CA GLY A 147 3.69 -7.64 -4.98
C GLY A 147 4.38 -8.92 -5.46
N LEU A 148 3.78 -9.66 -6.40
CA LEU A 148 4.39 -10.83 -7.01
C LEU A 148 5.62 -10.45 -7.87
N ALA A 149 5.55 -9.38 -8.64
CA ALA A 149 6.70 -8.86 -9.40
C ALA A 149 7.87 -8.52 -8.45
N GLN A 150 7.58 -7.83 -7.36
CA GLN A 150 8.55 -7.51 -6.32
C GLN A 150 9.18 -8.77 -5.71
N ALA A 151 8.35 -9.74 -5.30
CA ALA A 151 8.81 -10.96 -4.63
C ALA A 151 9.59 -11.90 -5.57
N SER A 152 9.32 -11.85 -6.88
CA SER A 152 9.98 -12.71 -7.87
C SER A 152 11.43 -12.35 -8.16
N GLY A 153 11.86 -11.12 -7.84
CA GLY A 153 13.15 -10.58 -8.25
C GLY A 153 13.28 -10.36 -9.76
N PHE A 154 12.17 -10.45 -10.52
CA PHE A 154 12.18 -10.32 -11.97
C PHE A 154 12.49 -8.89 -12.42
N ALA A 155 13.58 -8.71 -13.17
CA ALA A 155 13.97 -7.46 -13.77
C ALA A 155 13.69 -7.47 -15.28
N LEU A 156 13.01 -6.46 -15.79
CA LEU A 156 12.76 -6.30 -17.22
C LEU A 156 14.04 -5.87 -17.98
N HIS A 157 14.92 -5.15 -17.31
CA HIS A 157 16.17 -4.64 -17.87
C HIS A 157 17.16 -4.36 -16.73
N GLU A 158 18.46 -4.29 -17.01
CA GLU A 158 19.51 -3.96 -16.03
C GLU A 158 19.26 -2.62 -15.27
N ARG A 159 18.60 -1.68 -15.93
CA ARG A 159 18.23 -0.37 -15.38
C ARG A 159 16.74 -0.27 -14.98
N PHE A 160 16.00 -1.38 -15.04
CA PHE A 160 14.58 -1.45 -14.67
C PHE A 160 14.34 -2.77 -13.93
N ASN A 161 14.55 -2.73 -12.64
CA ASN A 161 14.50 -3.89 -11.76
C ASN A 161 13.08 -4.21 -11.23
N GLN A 162 12.95 -5.20 -10.35
CA GLN A 162 11.69 -5.60 -9.75
C GLN A 162 11.02 -4.49 -8.93
N ASN A 163 11.81 -3.60 -8.30
CA ASN A 163 11.26 -2.46 -7.55
C ASN A 163 10.57 -1.48 -8.48
N ASP A 164 11.21 -1.17 -9.61
CA ASP A 164 10.66 -0.26 -10.62
C ASP A 164 9.34 -0.79 -11.18
N LEU A 165 9.32 -2.09 -11.51
CA LEU A 165 8.12 -2.76 -12.01
C LEU A 165 7.00 -2.74 -10.97
N TYR A 166 7.33 -3.02 -9.71
CA TYR A 166 6.40 -2.90 -8.60
C TYR A 166 5.78 -1.50 -8.52
N HIS A 167 6.60 -0.44 -8.53
CA HIS A 167 6.11 0.93 -8.39
C HIS A 167 5.22 1.35 -9.56
N VAL A 168 5.54 0.94 -10.79
CA VAL A 168 4.70 1.23 -11.97
C VAL A 168 3.36 0.52 -11.88
N LEU A 169 3.35 -0.77 -11.56
CA LEU A 169 2.10 -1.54 -11.39
C LEU A 169 1.28 -0.99 -10.21
N GLN A 170 1.93 -0.69 -9.08
CA GLN A 170 1.26 -0.13 -7.92
C GLN A 170 0.67 1.26 -8.23
N THR A 171 1.35 2.07 -9.03
CA THR A 171 0.80 3.37 -9.48
C THR A 171 -0.49 3.17 -10.29
N ALA A 172 -0.52 2.20 -11.20
CA ALA A 172 -1.75 1.86 -11.94
C ALA A 172 -2.85 1.36 -11.00
N ALA A 173 -2.50 0.52 -10.02
CA ALA A 173 -3.45 0.04 -9.00
C ALA A 173 -4.07 1.19 -8.21
N MET A 174 -3.30 2.24 -7.87
CA MET A 174 -3.82 3.40 -7.13
C MET A 174 -4.96 4.10 -7.87
N PHE A 175 -4.89 4.26 -9.19
CA PHE A 175 -6.00 4.82 -9.97
C PHE A 175 -7.25 3.94 -9.93
N LEU A 176 -7.09 2.61 -10.00
CA LEU A 176 -8.21 1.66 -9.95
C LEU A 176 -8.86 1.65 -8.57
N LEU A 177 -8.05 1.59 -7.50
CA LEU A 177 -8.52 1.66 -6.11
C LEU A 177 -9.24 2.99 -5.85
N TYR A 178 -8.68 4.11 -6.29
CA TYR A 178 -9.32 5.42 -6.18
C TYR A 178 -10.70 5.45 -6.84
N ARG A 179 -10.83 4.90 -8.05
CA ARG A 179 -12.13 4.77 -8.71
C ARG A 179 -13.10 3.89 -7.93
N GLY A 180 -12.58 2.82 -7.31
CA GLY A 180 -13.35 1.93 -6.46
C GLY A 180 -13.90 2.63 -5.21
N VAL A 181 -13.10 3.50 -4.59
CA VAL A 181 -13.52 4.28 -3.41
C VAL A 181 -14.55 5.36 -3.76
N LYS A 182 -14.46 5.96 -4.96
CA LYS A 182 -15.37 7.04 -5.42
C LYS A 182 -16.71 6.55 -5.95
N ARG A 183 -16.88 5.25 -6.16
CA ARG A 183 -18.12 4.61 -6.59
C ARG A 183 -19.07 4.34 -5.43
#